data_ae9f3d4d87bb84a188708de09ceddd9e
#
_entry.id   ae9f3d4d87bb84a188708de09ceddd9e
#
_cell.length_a   1.000
_cell.length_b   1.000
_cell.length_c   1.000
_cell.angle_alpha   90.00
_cell.angle_beta   90.00
_cell.angle_gamma   90.00
#
_symmetry.space_group_name_H-M   'P 1'
#
loop_
_entity.id
_entity.type
_entity.pdbx_description
1 polymer ?
#
loop_
_entity_poly.entity_id
_entity_poly.type
_entity_poly.pdbx_seq_one_letter_code
_entity_poly.pdbx_strand_id
1 'polypeptide(L)'
;MLIALVLLALSASSGAKDLGTWGNVFEPAEQDMLDFIQNRLKGMEQNGELDRLRREAVERVKRNAVRPPAVGGLSHAVKYRSFVFDPTFTVQETVTDLQGNIIARKGDKVNPLDKVPFNQVLYFIDGDDKAQMDWARKEITGQTNIKVILVKGNIKDTSDALNERIYFDQAGVLTRKFGFSSIPVRVSRDGRVLKVEEIPVSGVKNDSNNVR
;
A
#
# COMPACT_ATOMS: atom_id res chain seq x y z
N MET A 1 41.28 63.56 12.46
CA MET A 1 40.84 63.16 11.11
C MET A 1 41.90 62.33 10.34
N LEU A 2 43.14 62.23 10.78
CA LEU A 2 44.20 61.48 10.08
C LEU A 2 44.21 59.97 10.40
N ILE A 3 43.70 59.55 11.58
CA ILE A 3 43.67 58.13 12.02
C ILE A 3 42.60 57.31 11.29
N ALA A 4 41.50 57.94 10.86
CA ALA A 4 40.45 57.28 10.11
C ALA A 4 40.81 56.94 8.66
N LEU A 5 41.77 57.62 8.09
CA LEU A 5 42.20 57.42 6.70
C LEU A 5 43.21 56.25 6.56
N VAL A 6 43.91 55.94 7.63
CA VAL A 6 44.91 54.84 7.65
C VAL A 6 44.24 53.44 7.81
N LEU A 7 43.06 53.41 8.47
CA LEU A 7 42.32 52.16 8.63
C LEU A 7 41.56 51.69 7.36
N LEU A 8 41.36 52.59 6.40
CA LEU A 8 40.69 52.25 5.13
C LEU A 8 41.61 51.68 4.07
N ALA A 9 42.92 51.77 4.26
CA ALA A 9 43.93 51.31 3.31
C ALA A 9 44.41 49.87 3.54
N LEU A 10 43.89 49.16 4.56
CA LEU A 10 44.27 47.77 4.88
C LEU A 10 43.21 46.73 4.50
N SER A 11 42.22 47.09 3.68
CA SER A 11 41.41 46.07 2.99
C SER A 11 42.24 45.50 1.83
N ALA A 12 43.26 44.75 2.17
CA ALA A 12 43.96 43.91 1.22
C ALA A 12 42.98 42.90 0.66
N SER A 13 42.67 43.01 -0.61
CA SER A 13 41.94 42.02 -1.40
C SER A 13 42.62 40.66 -1.20
N SER A 14 42.01 39.78 -0.37
CA SER A 14 42.39 38.38 -0.34
C SER A 14 41.91 37.75 -1.64
N GLY A 15 42.69 37.84 -2.67
CA GLY A 15 42.51 37.04 -3.87
C GLY A 15 42.70 35.58 -3.47
N ALA A 16 41.66 34.80 -3.55
CA ALA A 16 41.77 33.34 -3.47
C ALA A 16 42.64 32.91 -4.67
N LYS A 17 43.90 32.62 -4.40
CA LYS A 17 44.82 32.12 -5.40
C LYS A 17 44.51 30.64 -5.58
N ASP A 18 44.03 30.29 -6.76
CA ASP A 18 43.95 28.89 -7.14
C ASP A 18 45.37 28.31 -7.06
N LEU A 19 45.59 27.42 -6.10
CA LEU A 19 46.88 26.80 -5.84
C LEU A 19 47.21 25.71 -6.87
N GLY A 20 46.34 25.47 -7.83
CA GLY A 20 46.49 24.40 -8.82
C GLY A 20 46.47 23.00 -8.20
N THR A 21 46.50 22.01 -9.03
CA THR A 21 46.57 20.61 -8.62
C THR A 21 48.02 20.25 -8.29
N TRP A 22 48.31 20.04 -6.99
CA TRP A 22 49.62 19.64 -6.51
C TRP A 22 49.67 18.12 -6.33
N GLY A 23 50.51 17.46 -7.10
CA GLY A 23 50.74 16.02 -7.07
C GLY A 23 50.26 15.30 -8.35
N ASN A 24 50.64 14.03 -8.48
CA ASN A 24 50.11 13.17 -9.54
C ASN A 24 48.62 12.91 -9.26
N VAL A 25 47.74 13.53 -10.06
CA VAL A 25 46.33 13.18 -10.08
C VAL A 25 46.25 11.83 -10.77
N PHE A 26 46.08 10.79 -9.99
CA PHE A 26 45.70 9.49 -10.56
C PHE A 26 44.31 9.65 -11.12
N GLU A 27 44.09 9.28 -12.37
CA GLU A 27 42.74 9.15 -12.90
C GLU A 27 41.94 8.21 -11.97
N PRO A 28 40.73 8.56 -11.62
CA PRO A 28 39.92 7.69 -10.76
C PRO A 28 39.85 6.33 -11.42
N ALA A 29 40.33 5.29 -10.73
CA ALA A 29 40.23 3.91 -11.19
C ALA A 29 38.76 3.39 -11.17
N GLU A 30 37.84 4.21 -10.65
CA GLU A 30 36.43 3.93 -10.62
C GLU A 30 35.83 4.24 -11.99
N GLN A 31 35.23 3.20 -12.57
CA GLN A 31 34.48 3.33 -13.81
C GLN A 31 33.29 4.27 -13.58
N ASP A 32 33.06 5.23 -14.48
CA ASP A 32 31.89 6.10 -14.42
C ASP A 32 30.63 5.24 -14.39
N MET A 33 29.80 5.41 -13.34
CA MET A 33 28.59 4.64 -13.11
C MET A 33 27.62 4.77 -14.29
N LEU A 34 27.54 5.94 -14.91
CA LEU A 34 26.68 6.16 -16.08
C LEU A 34 27.16 5.38 -17.29
N ASP A 35 28.47 5.42 -17.55
CA ASP A 35 29.10 4.67 -18.67
C ASP A 35 28.92 3.16 -18.44
N PHE A 36 29.11 2.68 -17.21
CA PHE A 36 28.86 1.29 -16.86
C PHE A 36 27.43 0.88 -17.14
N ILE A 37 26.43 1.66 -16.66
CA ILE A 37 25.01 1.38 -16.87
C ILE A 37 24.68 1.41 -18.37
N GLN A 38 25.15 2.41 -19.12
CA GLN A 38 24.89 2.50 -20.56
C GLN A 38 25.46 1.32 -21.34
N ASN A 39 26.71 0.94 -21.05
CA ASN A 39 27.35 -0.20 -21.69
C ASN A 39 26.64 -1.51 -21.35
N ARG A 40 26.20 -1.68 -20.09
CA ARG A 40 25.41 -2.85 -19.67
C ARG A 40 24.08 -2.90 -20.41
N LEU A 41 23.35 -1.79 -20.51
CA LEU A 41 22.08 -1.71 -21.22
C LEU A 41 22.25 -2.01 -22.72
N LYS A 42 23.26 -1.45 -23.38
CA LYS A 42 23.57 -1.76 -24.79
C LYS A 42 23.87 -3.25 -25.00
N GLY A 43 24.64 -3.85 -24.11
CA GLY A 43 24.90 -5.29 -24.16
C GLY A 43 23.63 -6.14 -24.01
N MET A 44 22.74 -5.75 -23.08
CA MET A 44 21.46 -6.42 -22.87
C MET A 44 20.49 -6.24 -24.06
N GLU A 45 20.56 -5.12 -24.76
CA GLU A 45 19.79 -4.88 -25.96
C GLU A 45 20.30 -5.76 -27.13
N GLN A 46 21.61 -5.79 -27.34
CA GLN A 46 22.23 -6.56 -28.42
C GLN A 46 22.05 -8.07 -28.29
N ASN A 47 22.07 -8.59 -27.07
CA ASN A 47 21.90 -10.03 -26.80
C ASN A 47 20.43 -10.47 -26.61
N GLY A 48 19.47 -9.54 -26.71
CA GLY A 48 18.04 -9.79 -26.55
C GLY A 48 17.57 -9.99 -25.08
N GLU A 49 18.46 -9.79 -24.10
CA GLU A 49 18.13 -9.91 -22.67
C GLU A 49 17.11 -8.85 -22.24
N LEU A 50 17.26 -7.62 -22.73
CA LEU A 50 16.34 -6.52 -22.43
C LEU A 50 14.92 -6.81 -22.92
N ASP A 51 14.78 -7.37 -24.12
CA ASP A 51 13.48 -7.76 -24.68
C ASP A 51 12.87 -8.94 -23.92
N ARG A 52 13.67 -9.91 -23.47
CA ARG A 52 13.20 -10.98 -22.63
C ARG A 52 12.66 -10.46 -21.31
N LEU A 53 13.42 -9.60 -20.62
CA LEU A 53 13.00 -9.00 -19.34
C LEU A 53 11.74 -8.14 -19.49
N ARG A 54 11.63 -7.42 -20.61
CA ARG A 54 10.42 -6.63 -20.93
C ARG A 54 9.20 -7.53 -21.10
N ARG A 55 9.32 -8.61 -21.88
CA ARG A 55 8.21 -9.59 -22.03
C ARG A 55 7.83 -10.23 -20.71
N GLU A 56 8.79 -10.66 -19.91
CA GLU A 56 8.53 -11.24 -18.59
C GLU A 56 7.83 -10.24 -17.65
N ALA A 57 8.23 -8.95 -17.69
CA ALA A 57 7.60 -7.90 -16.91
C ALA A 57 6.15 -7.69 -17.35
N VAL A 58 5.87 -7.62 -18.66
CA VAL A 58 4.52 -7.48 -19.21
C VAL A 58 3.64 -8.66 -18.77
N GLU A 59 4.12 -9.89 -18.92
CA GLU A 59 3.35 -11.07 -18.53
C GLU A 59 3.12 -11.14 -17.02
N ARG A 60 4.06 -10.71 -16.19
CA ARG A 60 3.88 -10.59 -14.75
C ARG A 60 2.81 -9.55 -14.41
N VAL A 61 2.83 -8.38 -15.06
CA VAL A 61 1.82 -7.33 -14.88
C VAL A 61 0.44 -7.85 -15.27
N LYS A 62 0.30 -8.51 -16.42
CA LYS A 62 -0.97 -9.11 -16.87
C LYS A 62 -1.51 -10.13 -15.86
N ARG A 63 -0.66 -11.05 -15.40
CA ARG A 63 -1.07 -12.03 -14.38
C ARG A 63 -1.51 -11.37 -13.09
N ASN A 64 -0.73 -10.42 -12.58
CA ASN A 64 -1.02 -9.74 -11.32
C ASN A 64 -2.23 -8.79 -11.41
N ALA A 65 -2.59 -8.32 -12.59
CA ALA A 65 -3.78 -7.50 -12.79
C ALA A 65 -5.07 -8.27 -12.51
N VAL A 66 -5.12 -9.56 -12.84
CA VAL A 66 -6.30 -10.41 -12.61
C VAL A 66 -6.18 -11.25 -11.34
N ARG A 67 -4.97 -11.59 -10.91
CA ARG A 67 -4.68 -12.37 -9.70
C ARG A 67 -3.52 -11.74 -8.92
N PRO A 68 -3.78 -10.71 -8.13
CA PRO A 68 -2.74 -10.11 -7.30
C PRO A 68 -2.16 -11.10 -6.28
N PRO A 69 -0.96 -10.83 -5.76
CA PRO A 69 -0.39 -11.62 -4.66
C PRO A 69 -1.32 -11.66 -3.45
N ALA A 70 -1.50 -12.85 -2.88
CA ALA A 70 -2.36 -13.05 -1.72
C ALA A 70 -1.88 -12.25 -0.50
N VAL A 71 -2.82 -11.79 0.31
CA VAL A 71 -2.53 -11.16 1.61
C VAL A 71 -2.00 -12.23 2.56
N GLY A 72 -0.77 -12.02 3.07
CA GLY A 72 -0.16 -12.95 4.02
C GLY A 72 -0.73 -12.83 5.43
N GLY A 73 -0.56 -13.89 6.23
CA GLY A 73 -0.90 -13.89 7.65
C GLY A 73 -2.38 -14.05 7.98
N LEU A 74 -3.20 -14.43 7.01
CA LEU A 74 -4.62 -14.73 7.21
C LEU A 74 -4.86 -16.25 7.33
N SER A 75 -5.79 -16.60 8.22
CA SER A 75 -6.27 -17.97 8.42
C SER A 75 -7.77 -18.07 8.16
N HIS A 76 -8.29 -19.30 8.07
CA HIS A 76 -9.75 -19.51 8.06
C HIS A 76 -10.34 -19.24 9.44
N ALA A 77 -11.47 -18.54 9.49
CA ALA A 77 -12.22 -18.34 10.72
C ALA A 77 -12.85 -19.67 11.17
N VAL A 78 -12.38 -20.18 12.31
CA VAL A 78 -12.90 -21.41 12.94
C VAL A 78 -13.94 -21.13 14.02
N LYS A 79 -13.94 -19.92 14.56
CA LYS A 79 -14.91 -19.43 15.56
C LYS A 79 -15.36 -18.03 15.16
N TYR A 80 -16.61 -17.74 15.47
CA TYR A 80 -17.13 -16.38 15.35
C TYR A 80 -16.40 -15.46 16.33
N ARG A 81 -15.86 -14.35 15.81
CA ARG A 81 -15.25 -13.29 16.60
C ARG A 81 -15.78 -11.95 16.10
N SER A 82 -16.18 -11.09 17.03
CA SER A 82 -16.59 -9.74 16.71
C SER A 82 -15.90 -8.74 17.61
N PHE A 83 -15.47 -7.63 17.00
CA PHE A 83 -14.86 -6.52 17.71
C PHE A 83 -15.15 -5.21 16.96
N VAL A 84 -14.83 -4.10 17.60
CA VAL A 84 -15.04 -2.77 17.01
C VAL A 84 -13.74 -2.14 16.56
N PHE A 85 -13.81 -1.45 15.44
CA PHE A 85 -12.76 -0.56 14.96
C PHE A 85 -13.25 0.88 15.09
N ASP A 86 -12.59 1.67 15.95
CA ASP A 86 -12.83 3.11 16.08
C ASP A 86 -11.93 3.87 15.10
N PRO A 87 -12.48 4.53 14.07
CA PRO A 87 -11.71 5.30 13.10
C PRO A 87 -11.30 6.68 13.61
N THR A 88 -11.62 7.03 14.86
CA THR A 88 -11.25 8.33 15.45
C THR A 88 -9.73 8.50 15.46
N PHE A 89 -9.25 9.58 14.94
CA PHE A 89 -7.83 9.94 14.97
C PHE A 89 -7.61 11.31 15.60
N THR A 90 -6.39 11.53 16.10
CA THR A 90 -5.96 12.83 16.63
C THR A 90 -5.18 13.56 15.54
N VAL A 91 -5.57 14.78 15.26
CA VAL A 91 -4.90 15.66 14.29
C VAL A 91 -3.49 15.96 14.77
N GLN A 92 -2.48 15.58 13.97
CA GLN A 92 -1.07 15.70 14.35
C GLN A 92 -0.52 17.12 14.14
N GLU A 93 -1.04 17.82 13.12
CA GLU A 93 -0.65 19.17 12.77
C GLU A 93 -1.90 19.99 12.41
N THR A 94 -1.86 21.31 12.65
CA THR A 94 -2.97 22.19 12.27
C THR A 94 -3.13 22.21 10.75
N VAL A 95 -4.32 21.88 10.28
CA VAL A 95 -4.68 21.84 8.85
C VAL A 95 -5.41 23.11 8.50
N THR A 96 -4.95 23.80 7.45
CA THR A 96 -5.60 25.03 6.91
C THR A 96 -5.99 24.81 5.45
N ASP A 97 -6.97 25.58 4.98
CA ASP A 97 -7.29 25.69 3.56
C ASP A 97 -6.28 26.60 2.82
N LEU A 98 -6.46 26.77 1.50
CA LEU A 98 -5.59 27.61 0.67
C LEU A 98 -5.70 29.10 1.02
N GLN A 99 -6.74 29.52 1.73
CA GLN A 99 -6.99 30.88 2.18
C GLN A 99 -6.45 31.12 3.61
N GLY A 100 -5.90 30.07 4.26
CA GLY A 100 -5.35 30.15 5.61
C GLY A 100 -6.38 29.94 6.73
N ASN A 101 -7.65 29.59 6.42
CA ASN A 101 -8.64 29.27 7.43
C ASN A 101 -8.34 27.92 8.06
N ILE A 102 -8.45 27.83 9.38
CA ILE A 102 -8.19 26.59 10.12
C ILE A 102 -9.36 25.62 9.91
N ILE A 103 -9.07 24.45 9.33
CA ILE A 103 -10.02 23.34 9.17
C ILE A 103 -10.02 22.45 10.41
N ALA A 104 -8.84 22.15 10.96
CA ALA A 104 -8.66 21.36 12.18
C ALA A 104 -7.37 21.77 12.90
N ARG A 105 -7.39 21.80 14.24
CA ARG A 105 -6.23 22.14 15.05
C ARG A 105 -5.48 20.89 15.48
N LYS A 106 -4.18 21.01 15.67
CA LYS A 106 -3.37 19.98 16.33
C LYS A 106 -4.01 19.60 17.67
N GLY A 107 -4.19 18.30 17.89
CA GLY A 107 -4.83 17.76 19.09
C GLY A 107 -6.34 17.52 18.98
N ASP A 108 -7.01 18.04 17.96
CA ASP A 108 -8.42 17.77 17.73
C ASP A 108 -8.64 16.27 17.46
N LYS A 109 -9.71 15.71 18.06
CA LYS A 109 -10.16 14.34 17.77
C LYS A 109 -11.23 14.38 16.70
N VAL A 110 -10.97 13.73 15.59
CA VAL A 110 -11.88 13.69 14.43
C VAL A 110 -12.28 12.25 14.14
N ASN A 111 -13.58 11.99 14.13
CA ASN A 111 -14.13 10.73 13.64
C ASN A 111 -14.66 10.94 12.22
N PRO A 112 -14.09 10.25 11.21
CA PRO A 112 -14.55 10.39 9.82
C PRO A 112 -16.03 10.01 9.63
N LEU A 113 -16.56 9.10 10.45
CA LEU A 113 -17.97 8.67 10.36
C LEU A 113 -18.97 9.75 10.75
N ASP A 114 -18.53 10.83 11.41
CA ASP A 114 -19.37 11.99 11.71
C ASP A 114 -19.50 12.93 10.50
N LYS A 115 -18.58 12.84 9.55
CA LYS A 115 -18.47 13.75 8.40
C LYS A 115 -18.82 13.09 7.07
N VAL A 116 -18.47 11.82 6.92
CA VAL A 116 -18.67 11.04 5.68
C VAL A 116 -19.60 9.87 5.97
N PRO A 117 -20.73 9.74 5.26
CA PRO A 117 -21.59 8.58 5.40
C PRO A 117 -20.84 7.31 4.97
N PHE A 118 -20.82 6.31 5.86
CA PHE A 118 -20.34 4.97 5.57
C PHE A 118 -21.55 4.04 5.56
N ASN A 119 -22.20 3.93 4.42
CA ASN A 119 -23.44 3.12 4.26
C ASN A 119 -23.17 1.79 3.58
N GLN A 120 -21.89 1.41 3.46
CA GLN A 120 -21.46 0.20 2.77
C GLN A 120 -21.16 -0.90 3.78
N VAL A 121 -21.42 -2.15 3.36
CA VAL A 121 -20.92 -3.35 4.05
C VAL A 121 -19.76 -3.89 3.23
N LEU A 122 -18.62 -4.15 3.90
CA LEU A 122 -17.44 -4.72 3.26
C LEU A 122 -17.35 -6.20 3.59
N TYR A 123 -17.13 -7.02 2.58
CA TYR A 123 -16.93 -8.46 2.71
C TYR A 123 -15.51 -8.82 2.25
N PHE A 124 -14.70 -9.37 3.14
CA PHE A 124 -13.35 -9.83 2.83
C PHE A 124 -13.36 -11.35 2.72
N ILE A 125 -12.92 -11.87 1.57
CA ILE A 125 -12.98 -13.31 1.28
C ILE A 125 -11.72 -13.79 0.53
N ASP A 126 -11.47 -15.09 0.61
CA ASP A 126 -10.63 -15.84 -0.33
C ASP A 126 -11.50 -16.28 -1.51
N GLY A 127 -11.24 -15.75 -2.70
CA GLY A 127 -11.98 -16.11 -3.92
C GLY A 127 -11.69 -17.53 -4.44
N ASP A 128 -10.63 -18.18 -3.94
CA ASP A 128 -10.32 -19.58 -4.26
C ASP A 128 -11.02 -20.55 -3.30
N ASP A 129 -11.63 -20.07 -2.21
CA ASP A 129 -12.34 -20.88 -1.23
C ASP A 129 -13.84 -20.96 -1.56
N LYS A 130 -14.28 -22.14 -1.95
CA LYS A 130 -15.68 -22.37 -2.33
C LYS A 130 -16.68 -22.04 -1.19
N ALA A 131 -16.34 -22.37 0.06
CA ALA A 131 -17.24 -22.11 1.19
C ALA A 131 -17.42 -20.62 1.45
N GLN A 132 -16.32 -19.84 1.34
CA GLN A 132 -16.37 -18.39 1.46
C GLN A 132 -17.11 -17.74 0.29
N MET A 133 -16.92 -18.25 -0.93
CA MET A 133 -17.67 -17.79 -2.10
C MET A 133 -19.19 -18.07 -1.97
N ASP A 134 -19.58 -19.25 -1.51
CA ASP A 134 -20.97 -19.61 -1.29
C ASP A 134 -21.59 -18.77 -0.15
N TRP A 135 -20.84 -18.51 0.90
CA TRP A 135 -21.25 -17.60 1.97
C TRP A 135 -21.41 -16.17 1.46
N ALA A 136 -20.42 -15.62 0.75
CA ALA A 136 -20.48 -14.28 0.22
C ALA A 136 -21.70 -14.10 -0.70
N ARG A 137 -21.98 -15.07 -1.58
CA ARG A 137 -23.16 -15.04 -2.47
C ARG A 137 -24.46 -14.93 -1.68
N LYS A 138 -24.59 -15.64 -0.57
CA LYS A 138 -25.78 -15.57 0.29
C LYS A 138 -25.91 -14.21 0.98
N GLU A 139 -24.79 -13.69 1.51
CA GLU A 139 -24.75 -12.41 2.22
C GLU A 139 -25.08 -11.22 1.33
N ILE A 140 -24.59 -11.22 0.07
CA ILE A 140 -24.76 -10.08 -0.84
C ILE A 140 -26.09 -10.11 -1.61
N THR A 141 -26.78 -11.23 -1.65
CA THR A 141 -28.05 -11.35 -2.40
C THR A 141 -29.08 -10.36 -1.87
N GLY A 142 -29.59 -9.52 -2.78
CA GLY A 142 -30.59 -8.50 -2.44
C GLY A 142 -30.04 -7.25 -1.73
N GLN A 143 -28.72 -7.14 -1.57
CA GLN A 143 -28.07 -5.98 -0.98
C GLN A 143 -27.54 -5.02 -2.06
N THR A 144 -27.67 -3.70 -1.86
CA THR A 144 -27.26 -2.69 -2.84
C THR A 144 -25.99 -1.93 -2.47
N ASN A 145 -25.68 -1.83 -1.20
CA ASN A 145 -24.52 -1.05 -0.71
C ASN A 145 -23.44 -1.96 -0.15
N ILE A 146 -22.87 -2.79 -1.02
CA ILE A 146 -21.84 -3.75 -0.63
C ILE A 146 -20.54 -3.53 -1.40
N LYS A 147 -19.44 -4.00 -0.83
CA LYS A 147 -18.18 -4.19 -1.53
C LYS A 147 -17.59 -5.54 -1.17
N VAL A 148 -17.34 -6.35 -2.18
CA VAL A 148 -16.59 -7.60 -2.03
C VAL A 148 -15.12 -7.32 -2.30
N ILE A 149 -14.28 -7.66 -1.34
CA ILE A 149 -12.83 -7.39 -1.34
C ILE A 149 -12.11 -8.72 -1.20
N LEU A 150 -11.36 -9.10 -2.22
CA LEU A 150 -10.52 -10.28 -2.15
C LEU A 150 -9.25 -10.00 -1.34
N VAL A 151 -8.87 -10.97 -0.55
CA VAL A 151 -7.53 -11.06 0.06
C VAL A 151 -6.67 -12.10 -0.67
N LYS A 152 -7.30 -12.96 -1.47
CA LYS A 152 -6.69 -13.96 -2.34
C LYS A 152 -7.69 -14.36 -3.42
N GLY A 153 -7.21 -14.80 -4.59
CA GLY A 153 -8.04 -15.31 -5.67
C GLY A 153 -7.94 -14.48 -6.95
N ASN A 154 -8.73 -14.86 -7.95
CA ASN A 154 -8.82 -14.20 -9.24
C ASN A 154 -9.99 -13.22 -9.24
N ILE A 155 -9.68 -11.94 -9.48
CA ILE A 155 -10.67 -10.85 -9.48
C ILE A 155 -11.73 -11.08 -10.55
N LYS A 156 -11.31 -11.46 -11.77
CA LYS A 156 -12.25 -11.65 -12.89
C LYS A 156 -13.18 -12.85 -12.64
N ASP A 157 -12.61 -14.00 -12.28
CA ASP A 157 -13.39 -15.22 -12.04
C ASP A 157 -14.39 -15.02 -10.89
N THR A 158 -13.97 -14.33 -9.83
CA THR A 158 -14.85 -14.01 -8.69
C THR A 158 -15.95 -13.01 -9.10
N SER A 159 -15.62 -12.02 -9.93
CA SER A 159 -16.61 -11.07 -10.45
C SER A 159 -17.67 -11.77 -11.28
N ASP A 160 -17.24 -12.64 -12.19
CA ASP A 160 -18.15 -13.42 -13.03
C ASP A 160 -19.01 -14.37 -12.18
N ALA A 161 -18.44 -14.99 -11.14
CA ALA A 161 -19.16 -15.93 -10.26
C ALA A 161 -20.18 -15.27 -9.33
N LEU A 162 -19.90 -14.06 -8.82
CA LEU A 162 -20.79 -13.33 -7.91
C LEU A 162 -21.69 -12.32 -8.63
N ASN A 163 -21.43 -12.03 -9.91
CA ASN A 163 -22.03 -10.96 -10.71
C ASN A 163 -21.93 -9.59 -10.01
N GLU A 164 -20.78 -9.33 -9.39
CA GLU A 164 -20.51 -8.12 -8.61
C GLU A 164 -19.17 -7.51 -8.97
N ARG A 165 -19.02 -6.22 -8.68
CA ARG A 165 -17.72 -5.55 -8.78
C ARG A 165 -16.82 -5.98 -7.64
N ILE A 166 -15.68 -6.56 -7.98
CA ILE A 166 -14.71 -7.09 -7.02
C ILE A 166 -13.55 -6.10 -6.84
N TYR A 167 -13.13 -5.94 -5.59
CA TYR A 167 -11.95 -5.20 -5.18
C TYR A 167 -10.90 -6.16 -4.63
N PHE A 168 -9.68 -5.71 -4.47
CA PHE A 168 -8.60 -6.49 -3.87
C PHE A 168 -7.88 -5.69 -2.78
N ASP A 169 -7.62 -6.28 -1.63
CA ASP A 169 -6.84 -5.66 -0.56
C ASP A 169 -5.34 -5.77 -0.85
N GLN A 170 -4.85 -4.86 -1.68
CA GLN A 170 -3.44 -4.87 -2.09
C GLN A 170 -2.52 -4.75 -0.87
N ALA A 171 -1.57 -5.70 -0.79
CA ALA A 171 -0.62 -5.82 0.33
C ALA A 171 -1.26 -5.86 1.73
N GLY A 172 -2.56 -6.17 1.86
CA GLY A 172 -3.24 -6.28 3.16
C GLY A 172 -3.39 -4.95 3.92
N VAL A 173 -3.55 -3.85 3.21
CA VAL A 173 -3.66 -2.51 3.83
C VAL A 173 -4.93 -2.43 4.70
N LEU A 174 -6.07 -2.88 4.16
CA LEU A 174 -7.34 -2.86 4.90
C LEU A 174 -7.37 -3.92 5.98
N THR A 175 -6.85 -5.12 5.70
CA THR A 175 -6.69 -6.20 6.69
C THR A 175 -5.97 -5.71 7.94
N ARG A 176 -4.81 -5.09 7.77
CA ARG A 176 -4.05 -4.54 8.90
C ARG A 176 -4.76 -3.38 9.59
N LYS A 177 -5.41 -2.51 8.81
CA LYS A 177 -6.13 -1.36 9.35
C LYS A 177 -7.29 -1.79 10.25
N PHE A 178 -8.08 -2.76 9.84
CA PHE A 178 -9.19 -3.27 10.64
C PHE A 178 -8.76 -4.28 11.71
N GLY A 179 -7.57 -4.86 11.62
CA GLY A 179 -6.98 -5.71 12.66
C GLY A 179 -7.57 -7.13 12.73
N PHE A 180 -8.13 -7.64 11.64
CA PHE A 180 -8.56 -9.02 11.58
C PHE A 180 -7.44 -9.94 11.08
N SER A 181 -7.49 -11.20 11.49
CA SER A 181 -6.50 -12.23 11.15
C SER A 181 -7.12 -13.50 10.59
N SER A 182 -8.45 -13.58 10.58
CA SER A 182 -9.17 -14.74 10.03
C SER A 182 -10.27 -14.29 9.07
N ILE A 183 -10.54 -15.08 8.06
CA ILE A 183 -11.51 -14.80 7.00
C ILE A 183 -12.50 -15.97 6.85
N PRO A 184 -13.71 -15.72 6.33
CA PRO A 184 -14.22 -14.46 5.82
C PRO A 184 -14.57 -13.44 6.91
N VAL A 185 -14.61 -12.16 6.51
CA VAL A 185 -14.91 -11.04 7.40
C VAL A 185 -16.02 -10.17 6.82
N ARG A 186 -16.91 -9.71 7.69
CA ARG A 186 -17.87 -8.65 7.40
C ARG A 186 -17.51 -7.40 8.22
N VAL A 187 -17.45 -6.23 7.56
CA VAL A 187 -17.29 -4.95 8.23
C VAL A 187 -18.48 -4.07 7.91
N SER A 188 -19.17 -3.62 8.96
CA SER A 188 -20.35 -2.78 8.85
C SER A 188 -20.29 -1.62 9.84
N ARG A 189 -21.05 -0.55 9.57
CA ARG A 189 -21.15 0.58 10.50
C ARG A 189 -22.01 0.22 11.71
N ASP A 190 -21.55 0.61 12.88
CA ASP A 190 -22.28 0.56 14.13
C ASP A 190 -22.13 1.91 14.86
N GLY A 191 -23.05 2.83 14.56
CA GLY A 191 -23.00 4.20 15.08
C GLY A 191 -21.75 4.96 14.63
N ARG A 192 -20.84 5.23 15.57
CA ARG A 192 -19.56 5.96 15.35
C ARG A 192 -18.34 5.05 15.23
N VAL A 193 -18.55 3.75 15.16
CA VAL A 193 -17.49 2.74 15.00
C VAL A 193 -17.84 1.82 13.84
N LEU A 194 -16.89 0.99 13.44
CA LEU A 194 -17.15 -0.11 12.52
C LEU A 194 -17.07 -1.43 13.29
N LYS A 195 -18.09 -2.25 13.12
CA LYS A 195 -18.14 -3.63 13.61
C LYS A 195 -17.39 -4.51 12.63
N VAL A 196 -16.42 -5.26 13.12
CA VAL A 196 -15.64 -6.24 12.37
C VAL A 196 -16.00 -7.62 12.86
N GLU A 197 -16.44 -8.49 11.96
CA GLU A 197 -16.95 -9.83 12.30
C GLU A 197 -16.18 -10.88 11.47
N GLU A 198 -15.39 -11.71 12.13
CA GLU A 198 -14.77 -12.91 11.55
C GLU A 198 -15.79 -14.06 11.67
N ILE A 199 -16.18 -14.63 10.53
CA ILE A 199 -17.35 -15.51 10.45
C ILE A 199 -16.90 -16.92 10.03
N PRO A 200 -17.10 -17.96 10.86
CA PRO A 200 -16.78 -19.32 10.46
C PRO A 200 -17.73 -19.79 9.38
N VAL A 201 -17.18 -20.30 8.28
CA VAL A 201 -17.95 -20.92 7.20
C VAL A 201 -17.61 -22.41 7.13
N SER A 202 -18.65 -23.24 7.13
CA SER A 202 -18.47 -24.70 7.09
C SER A 202 -18.02 -25.12 5.69
N GLY A 203 -16.80 -25.61 5.57
CA GLY A 203 -16.23 -26.07 4.30
C GLY A 203 -14.93 -26.84 4.45
N VAL A 204 -14.23 -26.68 5.57
CA VAL A 204 -13.01 -27.44 5.86
C VAL A 204 -13.38 -28.76 6.54
N LYS A 205 -13.49 -29.82 5.75
CA LYS A 205 -13.25 -31.16 6.30
C LYS A 205 -11.77 -31.18 6.73
N ASN A 206 -11.55 -31.25 8.04
CA ASN A 206 -10.24 -31.64 8.57
C ASN A 206 -9.96 -33.06 8.06
N ASP A 207 -9.18 -33.20 7.02
CA ASP A 207 -8.49 -34.44 6.68
C ASP A 207 -7.33 -34.68 7.66
N SER A 208 -7.65 -34.75 8.94
CA SER A 208 -6.75 -35.19 10.00
C SER A 208 -7.17 -36.56 10.52
N ASN A 209 -7.40 -37.51 9.61
CA ASN A 209 -7.50 -38.93 9.95
C ASN A 209 -7.05 -39.77 8.77
N ASN A 210 -5.72 -39.86 8.57
CA ASN A 210 -5.14 -41.09 8.03
C ASN A 210 -3.65 -41.21 8.40
N VAL A 211 -3.39 -41.58 9.64
CA VAL A 211 -2.16 -42.33 10.01
C VAL A 211 -2.62 -43.58 10.73
N ARG A 212 -2.63 -44.62 10.00
CA ARG A 212 -2.47 -45.97 10.54
C ARG A 212 -1.26 -46.61 9.87
#